data_68d69406f558b13a4cd3fd4184eb9ba7
#
_entry.id   68d69406f558b13a4cd3fd4184eb9ba7
#
_cell.length_a   1.000
_cell.length_b   1.000
_cell.length_c   1.000
_cell.angle_alpha   90.00
_cell.angle_beta   90.00
_cell.angle_gamma   90.00
#
_symmetry.space_group_name_H-M   'P 1'
#
loop_
_entity.id
_entity.type
_entity.pdbx_description
1 polymer ?
#
loop_
_entity_poly.entity_id
_entity_poly.type
_entity_poly.pdbx_seq_one_letter_code
_entity_poly.pdbx_strand_id
1 'polypeptide(L)'
;MRDSMTVFGIDFTSAPSSRKPITCVRTRFKGASLSFEELLHLHDFEAFEGLLAAPGPWVAGLDFPFGQARRLVENIGWPDSWAGYVAAVSRLDRADFRKVLEDYKRDRAPGDKQHKRTCDALTRSQSPQTLYGTPVALMFYEGAPRLLQAGVHLPCNHDGDRSRVALEVYPGIVARRLIGRTSYKNDSKRK
;
A
#
# COMPACT_ATOMS: atom_id res chain seq x y z
N MET A 1 20.36 17.61 20.66
CA MET A 1 19.01 17.09 20.91
C MET A 1 18.70 16.09 19.81
N ARG A 2 18.38 14.84 20.10
CA ARG A 2 17.89 13.93 19.06
C ARG A 2 16.50 14.40 18.68
N ASP A 3 16.35 14.87 17.45
CA ASP A 3 15.10 15.42 16.96
C ASP A 3 13.97 14.39 17.06
N SER A 4 12.81 14.82 17.48
CA SER A 4 11.61 13.97 17.47
C SER A 4 11.08 13.90 16.03
N MET A 5 10.60 12.73 15.62
CA MET A 5 10.06 12.47 14.29
C MET A 5 8.61 11.98 14.38
N THR A 6 7.74 12.46 13.52
CA THR A 6 6.39 11.93 13.38
C THR A 6 6.44 10.59 12.62
N VAL A 7 5.75 9.58 13.15
CA VAL A 7 5.59 8.29 12.49
C VAL A 7 4.10 7.98 12.35
N PHE A 8 3.68 7.66 11.12
CA PHE A 8 2.33 7.25 10.79
C PHE A 8 2.26 5.75 10.53
N GLY A 9 1.28 5.07 11.10
CA GLY A 9 0.91 3.70 10.76
C GLY A 9 -0.47 3.70 10.08
N ILE A 10 -0.55 3.27 8.82
CA ILE A 10 -1.74 3.46 7.98
C ILE A 10 -2.29 2.10 7.51
N ASP A 11 -3.51 1.75 7.95
CA ASP A 11 -4.32 0.65 7.40
C ASP A 11 -5.16 1.21 6.26
N PHE A 12 -4.77 0.85 5.03
CA PHE A 12 -5.32 1.44 3.81
C PHE A 12 -6.49 0.63 3.25
N THR A 13 -7.44 1.31 2.64
CA THR A 13 -8.53 0.70 1.87
C THR A 13 -8.68 1.35 0.50
N SER A 14 -9.01 0.55 -0.53
CA SER A 14 -9.26 1.03 -1.90
C SER A 14 -10.62 1.69 -2.11
N ALA A 15 -11.43 1.83 -1.07
CA ALA A 15 -12.73 2.50 -1.12
C ALA A 15 -13.06 3.05 0.28
N PRO A 16 -12.39 4.14 0.68
CA PRO A 16 -12.64 4.77 1.99
C PRO A 16 -14.07 5.31 2.06
N SER A 17 -14.65 5.25 3.25
CA SER A 17 -15.98 5.75 3.54
C SER A 17 -16.14 6.00 5.03
N SER A 18 -17.26 6.62 5.45
CA SER A 18 -17.57 6.79 6.87
C SER A 18 -17.68 5.47 7.64
N ARG A 19 -18.07 4.36 6.98
CA ARG A 19 -18.15 3.03 7.59
C ARG A 19 -16.84 2.25 7.56
N LYS A 20 -15.96 2.56 6.60
CA LYS A 20 -14.67 1.90 6.41
C LYS A 20 -13.62 2.95 6.03
N PRO A 21 -13.18 3.78 6.97
CA PRO A 21 -12.16 4.77 6.70
C PRO A 21 -10.79 4.14 6.46
N ILE A 22 -9.87 4.89 5.86
CA ILE A 22 -8.43 4.64 6.03
C ILE A 22 -8.12 5.04 7.46
N THR A 23 -7.53 4.12 8.24
CA THR A 23 -7.15 4.43 9.64
C THR A 23 -5.67 4.76 9.71
N CYS A 24 -5.35 5.84 10.40
CA CYS A 24 -3.98 6.30 10.59
C CYS A 24 -3.69 6.56 12.07
N VAL A 25 -2.71 5.87 12.62
CA VAL A 25 -2.17 6.18 13.94
C VAL A 25 -1.01 7.14 13.77
N ARG A 26 -1.10 8.31 14.38
CA ARG A 26 0.00 9.26 14.53
C ARG A 26 0.73 9.02 15.84
N THR A 27 2.03 8.91 15.73
CA THR A 27 2.92 8.69 16.87
C THR A 27 4.13 9.63 16.80
N ARG A 28 4.78 9.83 17.95
CA ARG A 28 6.02 10.58 18.07
C ARG A 28 7.15 9.65 18.44
N PHE A 29 8.16 9.58 17.59
CA PHE A 29 9.40 8.86 17.85
C PHE A 29 10.44 9.79 18.44
N LYS A 30 10.96 9.48 19.65
CA LYS A 30 12.03 10.24 20.30
C LYS A 30 12.97 9.29 21.02
N GLY A 31 14.26 9.32 20.65
CA GLY A 31 15.24 8.41 21.21
C GLY A 31 14.96 6.95 20.81
N ALA A 32 14.54 6.13 21.76
CA ALA A 32 14.12 4.73 21.56
C ALA A 32 12.62 4.50 21.85
N SER A 33 11.86 5.57 22.06
CA SER A 33 10.45 5.50 22.44
C SER A 33 9.54 5.97 21.33
N LEU A 34 8.42 5.24 21.15
CA LEU A 34 7.33 5.59 20.26
C LEU A 34 6.10 5.90 21.12
N SER A 35 5.62 7.13 21.09
CA SER A 35 4.48 7.59 21.88
C SER A 35 3.27 7.80 20.99
N PHE A 36 2.13 7.25 21.36
CA PHE A 36 0.84 7.49 20.69
C PHE A 36 0.44 8.96 20.86
N GLU A 37 -0.01 9.59 19.78
CA GLU A 37 -0.55 10.95 19.79
C GLU A 37 -2.04 10.97 19.43
N GLU A 38 -2.41 10.30 18.32
CA GLU A 38 -3.76 10.41 17.76
C GLU A 38 -4.11 9.23 16.87
N LEU A 39 -5.40 8.88 16.82
CA LEU A 39 -5.99 7.99 15.82
C LEU A 39 -6.86 8.80 14.87
N LEU A 40 -6.51 8.80 13.60
CA LEU A 40 -7.20 9.50 12.52
C LEU A 40 -8.04 8.53 11.70
N HIS A 41 -9.25 8.96 11.32
CA HIS A 41 -10.14 8.27 10.40
C HIS A 41 -10.31 9.11 9.14
N LEU A 42 -9.66 8.70 8.04
CA LEU A 42 -9.71 9.38 6.76
C LEU A 42 -10.83 8.73 5.94
N HIS A 43 -11.93 9.45 5.75
CA HIS A 43 -13.16 8.92 5.20
C HIS A 43 -13.21 8.93 3.66
N ASP A 44 -12.27 9.62 3.04
CA ASP A 44 -12.11 9.77 1.59
C ASP A 44 -10.62 9.87 1.20
N PHE A 45 -10.37 9.93 -0.10
CA PHE A 45 -9.01 10.07 -0.60
C PHE A 45 -8.46 11.49 -0.46
N GLU A 46 -9.29 12.52 -0.42
CA GLU A 46 -8.87 13.91 -0.21
C GLU A 46 -8.21 14.06 1.17
N ALA A 47 -8.81 13.49 2.20
CA ALA A 47 -8.24 13.47 3.54
C ALA A 47 -6.90 12.69 3.59
N PHE A 48 -6.78 11.59 2.84
CA PHE A 48 -5.53 10.84 2.72
C PHE A 48 -4.45 11.64 1.97
N GLU A 49 -4.80 12.30 0.88
CA GLU A 49 -3.90 13.17 0.12
C GLU A 49 -3.44 14.36 0.97
N GLY A 50 -4.34 14.94 1.76
CA GLY A 50 -4.00 15.97 2.75
C GLY A 50 -2.99 15.50 3.80
N LEU A 51 -3.10 14.25 4.27
CA LEU A 51 -2.11 13.64 5.16
C LEU A 51 -0.74 13.52 4.48
N LEU A 52 -0.71 13.05 3.22
CA LEU A 52 0.54 12.91 2.45
C LEU A 52 1.19 14.26 2.15
N ALA A 53 0.40 15.32 2.02
CA ALA A 53 0.87 16.69 1.80
C ALA A 53 1.36 17.39 3.09
N ALA A 54 1.14 16.80 4.27
CA ALA A 54 1.57 17.38 5.54
C ALA A 54 3.10 17.64 5.53
N PRO A 55 3.55 18.78 6.11
CA PRO A 55 4.97 19.11 6.17
C PRO A 55 5.78 18.03 6.91
N GLY A 56 6.97 17.69 6.36
CA GLY A 56 7.93 16.81 7.02
C GLY A 56 8.63 17.48 8.22
N PRO A 57 9.45 16.75 9.00
CA PRO A 57 9.84 15.36 8.73
C PRO A 57 8.87 14.32 9.29
N TRP A 58 8.51 13.36 8.47
CA TRP A 58 7.74 12.20 8.91
C TRP A 58 8.09 10.91 8.14
N VAL A 59 7.79 9.77 8.76
CA VAL A 59 7.84 8.44 8.12
C VAL A 59 6.47 7.80 8.25
N ALA A 60 5.94 7.24 7.17
CA ALA A 60 4.67 6.53 7.15
C ALA A 60 4.86 5.07 6.73
N GLY A 61 4.33 4.12 7.52
CA GLY A 61 4.16 2.73 7.13
C GLY A 61 2.74 2.50 6.60
N LEU A 62 2.61 2.06 5.33
CA LEU A 62 1.32 1.84 4.69
C LEU A 62 1.12 0.37 4.32
N ASP A 63 -0.01 -0.21 4.74
CA ASP A 63 -0.36 -1.62 4.52
C ASP A 63 -1.05 -1.81 3.15
N PHE A 64 -0.33 -1.55 2.08
CA PHE A 64 -0.72 -1.92 0.72
C PHE A 64 0.51 -2.05 -0.19
N PRO A 65 0.43 -2.82 -1.30
CA PRO A 65 1.55 -2.98 -2.21
C PRO A 65 1.84 -1.68 -2.97
N PHE A 66 3.08 -1.19 -2.92
CA PHE A 66 3.49 0.00 -3.67
C PHE A 66 3.77 -0.28 -5.14
N GLY A 67 3.91 -1.55 -5.52
CA GLY A 67 4.23 -1.92 -6.88
C GLY A 67 3.67 -3.27 -7.30
N GLN A 68 3.74 -3.52 -8.61
CA GLN A 68 3.38 -4.78 -9.24
C GLN A 68 4.59 -5.72 -9.37
N ALA A 69 4.32 -7.01 -9.61
CA ALA A 69 5.38 -7.95 -9.93
C ALA A 69 6.04 -7.58 -11.27
N ARG A 70 7.38 -7.59 -11.33
CA ARG A 70 8.14 -7.23 -12.54
C ARG A 70 7.66 -7.97 -13.77
N ARG A 71 7.42 -9.28 -13.66
CA ARG A 71 6.89 -10.11 -14.73
C ARG A 71 5.55 -9.64 -15.30
N LEU A 72 4.67 -9.07 -14.46
CA LEU A 72 3.43 -8.46 -14.94
C LEU A 72 3.72 -7.21 -15.76
N VAL A 73 4.56 -6.32 -15.23
CA VAL A 73 4.92 -5.04 -15.85
C VAL A 73 5.52 -5.29 -17.23
N GLU A 74 6.48 -6.21 -17.33
CA GLU A 74 7.13 -6.61 -18.57
C GLU A 74 6.14 -7.23 -19.58
N ASN A 75 5.29 -8.16 -19.14
CA ASN A 75 4.36 -8.85 -20.02
C ASN A 75 3.21 -7.98 -20.55
N ILE A 76 2.82 -6.94 -19.81
CA ILE A 76 1.83 -5.96 -20.28
C ILE A 76 2.48 -4.88 -21.15
N GLY A 77 3.81 -4.72 -21.07
CA GLY A 77 4.54 -3.68 -21.77
C GLY A 77 4.40 -2.30 -21.08
N TRP A 78 4.18 -2.28 -19.78
CA TRP A 78 4.25 -1.04 -19.03
C TRP A 78 5.69 -0.55 -18.89
N PRO A 79 5.94 0.76 -18.69
CA PRO A 79 7.28 1.28 -18.45
C PRO A 79 7.99 0.59 -17.29
N ASP A 80 9.31 0.37 -17.40
CA ASP A 80 10.09 -0.38 -16.39
C ASP A 80 10.25 0.36 -15.06
N SER A 81 10.26 1.70 -15.09
CA SER A 81 10.38 2.49 -13.86
C SER A 81 9.10 2.50 -13.04
N TRP A 82 9.23 2.50 -11.71
CA TRP A 82 8.09 2.58 -10.80
C TRP A 82 7.16 3.75 -11.16
N ALA A 83 7.70 4.97 -11.26
CA ALA A 83 6.93 6.14 -11.61
C ALA A 83 6.26 6.02 -12.99
N GLY A 84 6.96 5.42 -13.95
CA GLY A 84 6.45 5.24 -15.32
C GLY A 84 5.24 4.34 -15.37
N TYR A 85 5.28 3.14 -14.77
CA TYR A 85 4.12 2.26 -14.83
C TYR A 85 3.00 2.71 -13.88
N VAL A 86 3.30 3.35 -12.76
CA VAL A 86 2.26 3.96 -11.91
C VAL A 86 1.54 5.08 -12.66
N ALA A 87 2.26 5.92 -13.40
CA ALA A 87 1.66 6.95 -14.26
C ALA A 87 0.85 6.33 -15.42
N ALA A 88 1.24 5.18 -15.96
CA ALA A 88 0.44 4.47 -16.95
C ALA A 88 -0.87 3.93 -16.35
N VAL A 89 -0.79 3.35 -15.15
CA VAL A 89 -1.95 2.86 -14.40
C VAL A 89 -2.92 3.98 -14.02
N SER A 90 -2.42 5.16 -13.65
CA SER A 90 -3.27 6.30 -13.25
C SER A 90 -4.12 6.89 -14.40
N ARG A 91 -3.81 6.53 -15.66
CA ARG A 91 -4.59 6.93 -16.84
C ARG A 91 -5.78 6.01 -17.12
N LEU A 92 -5.79 4.84 -16.50
CA LEU A 92 -6.89 3.90 -16.61
C LEU A 92 -7.98 4.26 -15.60
N ASP A 93 -9.23 4.08 -15.96
CA ASP A 93 -10.26 4.05 -14.95
C ASP A 93 -10.20 2.73 -14.14
N ARG A 94 -10.96 2.66 -13.07
CA ARG A 94 -10.94 1.49 -12.17
C ARG A 94 -11.45 0.22 -12.85
N ALA A 95 -12.40 0.33 -13.78
CA ALA A 95 -12.93 -0.81 -14.50
C ALA A 95 -11.93 -1.30 -15.54
N ASP A 96 -11.28 -0.40 -16.26
CA ASP A 96 -10.23 -0.71 -17.24
C ASP A 96 -9.02 -1.34 -16.56
N PHE A 97 -8.58 -0.83 -15.41
CA PHE A 97 -7.50 -1.47 -14.64
C PHE A 97 -7.85 -2.91 -14.23
N ARG A 98 -9.07 -3.14 -13.76
CA ARG A 98 -9.54 -4.51 -13.46
C ARG A 98 -9.53 -5.38 -14.70
N LYS A 99 -10.06 -4.85 -15.82
CA LYS A 99 -10.10 -5.55 -17.10
C LYS A 99 -8.72 -5.95 -17.60
N VAL A 100 -7.73 -5.07 -17.52
CA VAL A 100 -6.34 -5.37 -17.87
C VAL A 100 -5.81 -6.58 -17.09
N LEU A 101 -6.04 -6.63 -15.77
CA LEU A 101 -5.60 -7.76 -14.95
C LEU A 101 -6.40 -9.05 -15.19
N GLU A 102 -7.69 -8.95 -15.51
CA GLU A 102 -8.54 -10.11 -15.82
C GLU A 102 -8.19 -10.68 -17.20
N ASP A 103 -8.02 -9.84 -18.20
CA ASP A 103 -7.57 -10.24 -19.55
C ASP A 103 -6.19 -10.89 -19.51
N TYR A 104 -5.27 -10.30 -18.73
CA TYR A 104 -3.95 -10.89 -18.51
C TYR A 104 -4.00 -12.34 -17.98
N LYS A 105 -4.98 -12.67 -17.16
CA LYS A 105 -5.14 -14.00 -16.54
C LYS A 105 -5.85 -15.00 -17.43
N ARG A 106 -6.63 -14.55 -18.39
CA ARG A 106 -7.60 -15.37 -19.14
C ARG A 106 -6.97 -16.59 -19.77
N ASP A 107 -5.92 -16.38 -20.57
CA ASP A 107 -5.31 -17.42 -21.40
C ASP A 107 -4.02 -18.00 -20.80
N ARG A 108 -3.75 -17.72 -19.52
CA ARG A 108 -2.56 -18.21 -18.82
C ARG A 108 -2.84 -19.49 -18.07
N ALA A 109 -1.84 -20.36 -18.05
CA ALA A 109 -1.88 -21.63 -17.31
C ALA A 109 -2.10 -21.40 -15.80
N PRO A 110 -2.70 -22.37 -15.09
CA PRO A 110 -2.70 -22.36 -13.63
C PRO A 110 -1.28 -22.19 -13.07
N GLY A 111 -1.11 -21.30 -12.10
CA GLY A 111 0.21 -20.94 -11.54
C GLY A 111 0.90 -19.77 -12.23
N ASP A 112 0.52 -19.41 -13.45
CA ASP A 112 1.05 -18.24 -14.19
C ASP A 112 0.06 -17.07 -14.28
N LYS A 113 -1.08 -17.17 -13.63
CA LYS A 113 -2.15 -16.14 -13.67
C LYS A 113 -1.90 -14.95 -12.77
N GLN A 114 -1.12 -15.14 -11.70
CA GLN A 114 -0.79 -14.12 -10.73
C GLN A 114 0.67 -14.27 -10.31
N HIS A 115 1.39 -13.17 -10.32
CA HIS A 115 2.80 -13.16 -9.95
C HIS A 115 2.99 -12.52 -8.57
N LYS A 116 3.92 -13.07 -7.83
CA LYS A 116 4.38 -12.50 -6.56
C LYS A 116 5.70 -11.77 -6.79
N ARG A 117 5.86 -10.64 -6.11
CA ARG A 117 7.17 -10.01 -5.95
C ARG A 117 8.02 -10.86 -4.99
N THR A 118 9.31 -10.68 -4.98
CA THR A 118 10.20 -11.39 -4.03
C THR A 118 9.78 -11.14 -2.58
N CYS A 119 9.42 -9.91 -2.23
CA CYS A 119 8.93 -9.58 -0.89
C CYS A 119 7.62 -10.31 -0.55
N ASP A 120 6.69 -10.46 -1.51
CA ASP A 120 5.43 -11.19 -1.28
C ASP A 120 5.67 -12.68 -1.04
N ALA A 121 6.62 -13.29 -1.76
CA ALA A 121 6.99 -14.68 -1.57
C ALA A 121 7.63 -14.91 -0.18
N LEU A 122 8.57 -14.05 0.20
CA LEU A 122 9.26 -14.11 1.50
C LEU A 122 8.31 -13.88 2.68
N THR A 123 7.38 -12.95 2.54
CA THR A 123 6.42 -12.59 3.59
C THR A 123 5.17 -13.45 3.59
N ARG A 124 5.00 -14.33 2.58
CA ARG A 124 3.78 -15.10 2.34
C ARG A 124 2.53 -14.22 2.20
N SER A 125 2.70 -13.01 1.69
CA SER A 125 1.60 -12.11 1.39
C SER A 125 0.89 -12.51 0.07
N GLN A 126 -0.23 -11.86 -0.23
CA GLN A 126 -0.94 -12.04 -1.48
C GLN A 126 -0.17 -11.39 -2.65
N SER A 127 -0.46 -11.84 -3.87
CA SER A 127 0.02 -11.16 -5.07
C SER A 127 -0.62 -9.77 -5.18
N PRO A 128 0.14 -8.73 -5.62
CA PRO A 128 -0.43 -7.40 -5.86
C PRO A 128 -1.43 -7.36 -7.04
N GLN A 129 -1.63 -8.50 -7.74
CA GLN A 129 -2.65 -8.67 -8.79
C GLN A 129 -3.99 -9.23 -8.27
N THR A 130 -4.13 -9.45 -6.95
CA THR A 130 -5.32 -10.07 -6.37
C THR A 130 -6.52 -9.10 -6.40
N LEU A 131 -7.62 -9.54 -7.04
CA LEU A 131 -8.87 -8.77 -7.18
C LEU A 131 -10.02 -9.31 -6.33
N TYR A 132 -9.84 -10.43 -5.61
CA TYR A 132 -10.85 -11.11 -4.79
C TYR A 132 -10.47 -11.12 -3.31
N GLY A 133 -11.44 -11.35 -2.44
CA GLY A 133 -11.23 -11.26 -0.99
C GLY A 133 -10.81 -9.84 -0.59
N THR A 134 -9.58 -9.68 -0.11
CA THR A 134 -8.97 -8.35 0.04
C THR A 134 -8.37 -7.96 -1.31
N PRO A 135 -8.94 -6.99 -2.04
CA PRO A 135 -8.53 -6.68 -3.41
C PRO A 135 -7.28 -5.80 -3.41
N VAL A 136 -6.12 -6.38 -3.07
CA VAL A 136 -4.84 -5.64 -2.95
C VAL A 136 -4.43 -4.97 -4.26
N ALA A 137 -4.87 -5.50 -5.43
CA ALA A 137 -4.66 -4.84 -6.71
C ALA A 137 -5.33 -3.46 -6.77
N LEU A 138 -6.54 -3.34 -6.20
CA LEU A 138 -7.23 -2.06 -6.15
C LEU A 138 -6.64 -1.13 -5.09
N MET A 139 -6.02 -1.68 -4.04
CA MET A 139 -5.27 -0.85 -3.08
C MET A 139 -4.04 -0.23 -3.75
N PHE A 140 -3.32 -1.01 -4.56
CA PHE A 140 -2.24 -0.49 -5.41
C PHE A 140 -2.75 0.59 -6.38
N TYR A 141 -3.85 0.31 -7.11
CA TYR A 141 -4.45 1.22 -8.09
C TYR A 141 -4.79 2.58 -7.48
N GLU A 142 -5.35 2.58 -6.27
CA GLU A 142 -5.73 3.83 -5.58
C GLU A 142 -4.55 4.48 -4.85
N GLY A 143 -3.68 3.69 -4.25
CA GLY A 143 -2.63 4.20 -3.36
C GLY A 143 -1.37 4.66 -4.09
N ALA A 144 -0.84 3.87 -5.02
CA ALA A 144 0.45 4.16 -5.65
C ALA A 144 0.45 5.46 -6.49
N PRO A 145 -0.59 5.78 -7.29
CA PRO A 145 -0.68 7.07 -7.97
C PRO A 145 -0.69 8.27 -7.01
N ARG A 146 -1.35 8.14 -5.85
CA ARG A 146 -1.39 9.20 -4.84
C ARG A 146 -0.04 9.43 -4.17
N LEU A 147 0.72 8.36 -3.93
CA LEU A 147 2.12 8.49 -3.45
C LEU A 147 3.00 9.20 -4.48
N LEU A 148 2.85 8.86 -5.77
CA LEU A 148 3.58 9.51 -6.87
C LEU A 148 3.22 10.99 -6.96
N GLN A 149 1.94 11.32 -6.95
CA GLN A 149 1.43 12.70 -7.02
C GLN A 149 1.87 13.54 -5.82
N ALA A 150 1.88 12.96 -4.62
CA ALA A 150 2.34 13.63 -3.41
C ALA A 150 3.86 13.90 -3.41
N GLY A 151 4.61 13.25 -4.30
CA GLY A 151 6.07 13.42 -4.41
C GLY A 151 6.84 12.96 -3.16
N VAL A 152 6.29 12.00 -2.40
CA VAL A 152 6.97 11.45 -1.23
C VAL A 152 8.12 10.54 -1.64
N HIS A 153 9.15 10.43 -0.80
CA HIS A 153 10.26 9.51 -1.04
C HIS A 153 9.85 8.07 -0.70
N LEU A 154 10.03 7.18 -1.66
CA LEU A 154 9.79 5.73 -1.53
C LEU A 154 11.15 5.02 -1.66
N PRO A 155 11.79 4.61 -0.57
CA PRO A 155 13.08 3.92 -0.62
C PRO A 155 13.05 2.75 -1.61
N CYS A 156 14.07 2.67 -2.48
CA CYS A 156 14.23 1.67 -3.53
C CYS A 156 13.22 1.72 -4.70
N ASN A 157 12.21 2.59 -4.66
CA ASN A 157 11.20 2.70 -5.72
C ASN A 157 11.21 4.07 -6.42
N HIS A 158 11.24 5.17 -5.66
CA HIS A 158 11.11 6.51 -6.21
C HIS A 158 11.79 7.55 -5.32
N ASP A 159 12.68 8.36 -5.93
CA ASP A 159 13.27 9.52 -5.25
C ASP A 159 12.26 10.68 -5.26
N GLY A 160 11.82 11.06 -4.06
CA GLY A 160 10.94 12.19 -3.80
C GLY A 160 11.47 13.02 -2.64
N ASP A 161 10.57 13.75 -1.98
CA ASP A 161 10.92 14.57 -0.82
C ASP A 161 11.35 13.68 0.36
N ARG A 162 12.65 13.70 0.66
CA ARG A 162 13.27 12.88 1.72
C ARG A 162 12.88 13.30 3.14
N SER A 163 12.20 14.42 3.31
CA SER A 163 11.58 14.77 4.59
C SER A 163 10.25 14.06 4.80
N ARG A 164 9.67 13.46 3.76
CA ARG A 164 8.40 12.74 3.74
C ARG A 164 8.58 11.34 3.17
N VAL A 165 8.78 10.36 4.03
CA VAL A 165 9.16 9.00 3.62
C VAL A 165 7.98 8.05 3.80
N ALA A 166 7.60 7.34 2.75
CA ALA A 166 6.60 6.27 2.81
C ALA A 166 7.24 4.89 2.60
N LEU A 167 6.86 3.94 3.44
CA LEU A 167 7.34 2.56 3.46
C LEU A 167 6.15 1.61 3.27
N GLU A 168 6.32 0.64 2.36
CA GLU A 168 5.39 -0.48 2.30
C GLU A 168 5.60 -1.39 3.51
N VAL A 169 4.54 -1.63 4.27
CA VAL A 169 4.59 -2.51 5.44
C VAL A 169 3.56 -3.62 5.33
N TYR A 170 3.82 -4.75 6.01
CA TYR A 170 2.88 -5.86 6.10
C TYR A 170 2.73 -6.29 7.57
N PRO A 171 1.72 -5.79 8.29
CA PRO A 171 1.48 -6.09 9.71
C PRO A 171 1.33 -7.57 10.01
N GLY A 172 0.88 -8.37 9.04
CA GLY A 172 0.81 -9.82 9.15
C GLY A 172 2.14 -10.51 9.49
N ILE A 173 3.29 -9.90 9.22
CA ILE A 173 4.61 -10.44 9.64
C ILE A 173 4.73 -10.36 11.16
N VAL A 174 4.42 -9.19 11.72
CA VAL A 174 4.50 -8.93 13.16
C VAL A 174 3.48 -9.80 13.89
N ALA A 175 2.24 -9.83 13.43
CA ALA A 175 1.19 -10.68 14.01
C ALA A 175 1.62 -12.15 14.07
N ARG A 176 2.15 -12.71 12.97
CA ARG A 176 2.61 -14.10 12.94
C ARG A 176 3.77 -14.39 13.91
N ARG A 177 4.65 -13.41 14.14
CA ARG A 177 5.75 -13.55 15.10
C ARG A 177 5.24 -13.57 16.55
N LEU A 178 4.19 -12.81 16.86
CA LEU A 178 3.65 -12.66 18.21
C LEU A 178 2.65 -13.75 18.59
N ILE A 179 1.73 -14.09 17.68
CA ILE A 179 0.59 -14.98 17.95
C ILE A 179 0.53 -16.21 17.04
N GLY A 180 1.57 -16.45 16.26
CA GLY A 180 1.69 -17.62 15.39
C GLY A 180 0.63 -17.63 14.28
N ARG A 181 -0.16 -18.72 14.19
CA ARG A 181 -1.21 -18.90 13.17
C ARG A 181 -2.59 -18.43 13.62
N THR A 182 -2.71 -17.89 14.82
CA THR A 182 -3.97 -17.37 15.33
C THR A 182 -4.42 -16.17 14.49
N SER A 183 -5.71 -16.17 14.08
CA SER A 183 -6.28 -15.02 13.37
C SER A 183 -6.39 -13.83 14.32
N TYR A 184 -5.82 -12.70 13.94
CA TYR A 184 -5.92 -11.44 14.68
C TYR A 184 -7.00 -10.50 14.11
N LYS A 185 -7.54 -10.83 12.93
CA LYS A 185 -8.66 -10.10 12.31
C LYS A 185 -9.89 -11.02 12.30
N ASN A 186 -10.97 -10.60 12.98
CA ASN A 186 -12.24 -11.32 13.03
C ASN A 186 -13.32 -10.66 12.15
N ASP A 187 -12.93 -10.11 11.00
CA ASP A 187 -13.83 -9.36 10.12
C ASP A 187 -14.93 -10.20 9.46
N SER A 188 -14.85 -11.54 9.56
CA SER A 188 -15.72 -12.45 8.80
C SER A 188 -16.94 -13.02 9.56
N LYS A 189 -17.17 -12.63 10.82
CA LYS A 189 -18.25 -13.22 11.64
C LYS A 189 -19.16 -12.17 12.27
N ARG A 190 -19.68 -11.24 11.48
CA ARG A 190 -20.96 -10.59 11.79
C ARG A 190 -21.93 -10.93 10.67
N LYS A 191 -22.64 -12.04 10.83
CA LYS A 191 -23.97 -12.21 10.25
C LYS A 191 -24.96 -11.47 11.13
#